data_916cbcca8f453bbe9b2dae958e4386d0
#
_entry.id   916cbcca8f453bbe9b2dae958e4386d0
#
_cell.length_a   1.000
_cell.length_b   1.000
_cell.length_c   1.000
_cell.angle_alpha   90.00
_cell.angle_beta   90.00
_cell.angle_gamma   90.00
#
_symmetry.space_group_name_H-M   'P 1'
#
loop_
_entity.id
_entity.type
_entity.pdbx_description
1 polymer ?
#
loop_
_entity_poly.entity_id
_entity_poly.type
_entity_poly.pdbx_seq_one_letter_code
_entity_poly.pdbx_strand_id
1 'polypeptide(L)'
;LGAVVALALGVGMASSATVPNAPLITPHVIQVGKTKLHYTAEAGRLPIRDPATGRVRGEMFYVAYRVKSAGKPRPLAFIWNGGPGANSTLLHFEAFGPKRLVGGGLQDNPQTLLKTADLVFVDPVGTGFSRAATPDDAAGFYSTLGDTAATAAFVQGWRQAHAATQAPVFLVGESYGVWRATATAETLVKAGQPPAGVVLISGGSSLGPVLPPALTTALKVPNMTAAALFHHRLSPDLSAHPEQTLAQAEHWALSTYAPALQTLDAQTPAQRDAIVAQLAGYIGVDAAAIDRKTLKISPRTYLKTLLADRGLVLDTFDMRKPSGEDAAGAEVMTAYLRQDLGYQTNLPYLGLEKADPPEKNPGELWDWNSGVVDAAAMAAAMAGEGPPGAEPWLKRAIAADPKLKALVAAGLYDSLNSCAANRELAKRLEPALASKVTFDCYAGGHMMYRDEQARLRLLADVASFMAAKP
;
A
#
# COMPACT_ATOMS: atom_id res chain seq x y z
N LEU A 1 21.60 69.91 4.90
CA LEU A 1 22.27 68.64 5.30
C LEU A 1 21.17 67.57 5.39
N GLY A 2 20.94 66.85 4.29
CA GLY A 2 20.00 65.72 4.24
C GLY A 2 20.77 64.40 4.31
N ALA A 3 20.47 63.57 5.28
CA ALA A 3 21.03 62.25 5.41
C ALA A 3 20.21 61.28 4.51
N VAL A 4 20.87 60.65 3.54
CA VAL A 4 20.34 59.55 2.75
C VAL A 4 20.56 58.27 3.53
N VAL A 5 19.48 57.64 4.00
CA VAL A 5 19.51 56.30 4.58
C VAL A 5 19.40 55.28 3.43
N ALA A 6 20.51 54.60 3.13
CA ALA A 6 20.52 53.49 2.20
C ALA A 6 19.94 52.24 2.90
N LEU A 7 18.74 51.79 2.49
CA LEU A 7 18.17 50.51 2.86
C LEU A 7 18.90 49.41 2.06
N ALA A 8 19.75 48.64 2.71
CA ALA A 8 20.33 47.42 2.15
C ALA A 8 19.28 46.34 2.16
N LEU A 9 18.68 46.05 1.01
CA LEU A 9 17.87 44.83 0.78
C LEU A 9 18.81 43.61 0.82
N GLY A 10 18.84 42.93 1.94
CA GLY A 10 19.50 41.64 2.07
C GLY A 10 18.73 40.61 1.22
N VAL A 11 19.27 40.31 0.04
CA VAL A 11 18.85 39.14 -0.73
C VAL A 11 19.34 37.93 0.06
N GLY A 12 18.43 37.29 0.81
CA GLY A 12 18.70 36.01 1.45
C GLY A 12 19.03 34.99 0.35
N MET A 13 20.29 34.59 0.24
CA MET A 13 20.68 33.46 -0.57
C MET A 13 19.97 32.22 0.01
N ALA A 14 19.02 31.69 -0.71
CA ALA A 14 18.49 30.36 -0.41
C ALA A 14 19.68 29.39 -0.41
N SER A 15 19.99 28.82 0.75
CA SER A 15 21.02 27.79 0.87
C SER A 15 20.63 26.62 -0.04
N SER A 16 21.46 26.37 -1.06
CA SER A 16 21.22 25.20 -1.93
C SER A 16 21.26 23.91 -1.08
N ALA A 17 20.28 23.04 -1.31
CA ALA A 17 20.21 21.78 -0.59
C ALA A 17 21.50 20.97 -0.79
N THR A 18 22.17 20.62 0.31
CA THR A 18 23.28 19.67 0.24
C THR A 18 22.71 18.27 0.08
N VAL A 19 23.14 17.56 -0.96
CA VAL A 19 22.74 16.19 -1.26
C VAL A 19 23.98 15.40 -1.62
N PRO A 20 24.16 14.18 -1.08
CA PRO A 20 25.28 13.33 -1.48
C PRO A 20 25.30 13.06 -2.98
N ASN A 21 26.45 13.28 -3.62
CA ASN A 21 26.62 13.10 -5.07
C ASN A 21 26.65 11.62 -5.50
N ALA A 22 26.91 10.71 -4.56
CA ALA A 22 26.96 9.28 -4.79
C ALA A 22 26.24 8.54 -3.65
N PRO A 23 25.71 7.32 -3.89
CA PRO A 23 25.15 6.49 -2.84
C PRO A 23 26.17 6.22 -1.73
N LEU A 24 25.72 6.22 -0.49
CA LEU A 24 26.53 5.95 0.69
C LEU A 24 26.30 4.51 1.12
N ILE A 25 27.40 3.76 1.29
CA ILE A 25 27.37 2.35 1.67
C ILE A 25 27.98 2.20 3.05
N THR A 26 27.22 1.66 3.99
CA THR A 26 27.63 1.43 5.37
C THR A 26 27.47 -0.05 5.77
N PRO A 27 28.45 -0.63 6.51
CA PRO A 27 28.32 -2.01 7.03
C PRO A 27 27.48 -2.03 8.30
N HIS A 28 26.62 -3.03 8.40
CA HIS A 28 25.72 -3.22 9.54
C HIS A 28 25.64 -4.69 9.97
N VAL A 29 25.14 -4.89 11.18
CA VAL A 29 24.85 -6.22 11.73
C VAL A 29 23.58 -6.16 12.57
N ILE A 30 22.75 -7.19 12.45
CA ILE A 30 21.61 -7.39 13.35
C ILE A 30 21.63 -8.80 13.93
N GLN A 31 21.01 -8.95 15.10
CA GLN A 31 20.81 -10.25 15.72
C GLN A 31 19.55 -10.92 15.16
N VAL A 32 19.70 -12.12 14.59
CA VAL A 32 18.61 -12.94 14.05
C VAL A 32 18.61 -14.30 14.74
N GLY A 33 17.77 -14.46 15.72
CA GLY A 33 17.79 -15.66 16.59
C GLY A 33 19.14 -15.79 17.29
N LYS A 34 19.83 -16.89 17.06
CA LYS A 34 21.19 -17.15 17.63
C LYS A 34 22.33 -16.71 16.72
N THR A 35 22.05 -16.20 15.52
CA THR A 35 23.06 -15.82 14.52
C THR A 35 23.10 -14.32 14.29
N LYS A 36 24.28 -13.82 13.90
CA LYS A 36 24.45 -12.43 13.45
C LYS A 36 24.30 -12.38 11.93
N LEU A 37 23.43 -11.51 11.42
CA LEU A 37 23.30 -11.24 10.00
C LEU A 37 24.10 -9.98 9.68
N HIS A 38 25.20 -10.14 8.92
CA HIS A 38 26.00 -9.04 8.41
C HIS A 38 25.47 -8.61 7.05
N TYR A 39 25.28 -7.31 6.85
CA TYR A 39 24.76 -6.73 5.62
C TYR A 39 25.35 -5.34 5.35
N THR A 40 25.22 -4.87 4.15
CA THR A 40 25.45 -3.46 3.79
C THR A 40 24.13 -2.75 3.61
N ALA A 41 24.07 -1.52 4.11
CA ALA A 41 23.01 -0.56 3.77
C ALA A 41 23.57 0.45 2.77
N GLU A 42 22.80 0.73 1.73
CA GLU A 42 23.12 1.74 0.74
C GLU A 42 21.97 2.74 0.68
N ALA A 43 22.26 4.02 0.93
CA ALA A 43 21.30 5.11 0.82
C ALA A 43 21.72 6.05 -0.31
N GLY A 44 20.82 6.31 -1.26
CA GLY A 44 21.16 7.12 -2.41
C GLY A 44 19.95 7.59 -3.20
N ARG A 45 20.20 8.32 -4.29
CA ARG A 45 19.19 8.72 -5.26
C ARG A 45 19.54 8.24 -6.64
N LEU A 46 18.55 7.76 -7.37
CA LEU A 46 18.70 7.34 -8.77
C LEU A 46 17.98 8.33 -9.68
N PRO A 47 18.65 8.86 -10.74
CA PRO A 47 18.02 9.78 -11.67
C PRO A 47 17.01 9.05 -12.56
N ILE A 48 15.81 9.62 -12.66
CA ILE A 48 14.78 9.24 -13.62
C ILE A 48 14.89 10.16 -14.83
N ARG A 49 15.13 9.55 -15.98
CA ARG A 49 15.42 10.29 -17.22
C ARG A 49 14.25 10.26 -18.19
N ASP A 50 14.12 11.31 -18.93
CA ASP A 50 13.26 11.33 -20.09
C ASP A 50 13.83 10.36 -21.15
N PRO A 51 13.04 9.40 -21.65
CA PRO A 51 13.54 8.36 -22.54
C PRO A 51 13.97 8.88 -23.94
N ALA A 52 13.41 10.00 -24.38
CA ALA A 52 13.72 10.57 -25.70
C ALA A 52 14.96 11.48 -25.68
N THR A 53 15.14 12.26 -24.59
CA THR A 53 16.19 13.28 -24.50
C THR A 53 17.35 12.90 -23.60
N GLY A 54 17.16 11.92 -22.71
CA GLY A 54 18.14 11.59 -21.66
C GLY A 54 18.21 12.59 -20.51
N ARG A 55 17.45 13.70 -20.54
CA ARG A 55 17.39 14.71 -19.49
C ARG A 55 16.89 14.11 -18.17
N VAL A 56 17.53 14.44 -17.07
CA VAL A 56 17.04 14.10 -15.73
C VAL A 56 15.76 14.87 -15.45
N ARG A 57 14.66 14.17 -15.20
CA ARG A 57 13.36 14.73 -14.83
C ARG A 57 13.13 14.74 -13.32
N GLY A 58 13.80 13.87 -12.60
CA GLY A 58 13.71 13.75 -11.16
C GLY A 58 14.67 12.71 -10.63
N GLU A 59 14.74 12.59 -9.33
CA GLU A 59 15.58 11.62 -8.64
C GLU A 59 14.75 10.91 -7.57
N MET A 60 14.81 9.59 -7.54
CA MET A 60 14.13 8.75 -6.56
C MET A 60 15.13 8.27 -5.52
N PHE A 61 14.84 8.61 -4.26
CA PHE A 61 15.60 8.14 -3.11
C PHE A 61 15.27 6.68 -2.82
N TYR A 62 16.29 5.96 -2.38
CA TYR A 62 16.14 4.57 -1.97
C TYR A 62 17.07 4.22 -0.81
N VAL A 63 16.70 3.19 -0.08
CA VAL A 63 17.58 2.48 0.85
C VAL A 63 17.61 1.01 0.46
N ALA A 64 18.81 0.52 0.12
CA ALA A 64 19.01 -0.88 -0.23
C ALA A 64 19.80 -1.61 0.87
N TYR A 65 19.32 -2.79 1.24
CA TYR A 65 19.99 -3.68 2.19
C TYR A 65 20.41 -4.95 1.46
N ARG A 66 21.69 -5.29 1.52
CA ARG A 66 22.26 -6.40 0.79
C ARG A 66 23.11 -7.29 1.68
N VAL A 67 22.90 -8.61 1.57
CA VAL A 67 23.72 -9.62 2.25
C VAL A 67 24.71 -10.21 1.26
N LYS A 68 25.98 -10.25 1.62
CA LYS A 68 27.00 -10.87 0.77
C LYS A 68 26.67 -12.36 0.54
N SER A 69 26.56 -12.75 -0.71
CA SER A 69 26.34 -14.13 -1.14
C SER A 69 27.57 -14.68 -1.87
N ALA A 70 27.99 -15.89 -1.52
CA ALA A 70 29.12 -16.57 -2.16
C ALA A 70 28.71 -17.45 -3.36
N GLY A 71 27.45 -17.42 -3.78
CA GLY A 71 26.93 -18.32 -4.79
C GLY A 71 25.96 -17.63 -5.76
N LYS A 72 24.80 -18.24 -5.97
CA LYS A 72 23.75 -17.68 -6.84
C LYS A 72 23.29 -16.32 -6.35
N PRO A 73 22.90 -15.41 -7.27
CA PRO A 73 22.31 -14.14 -6.89
C PRO A 73 21.11 -14.37 -5.95
N ARG A 74 21.06 -13.57 -4.87
CA ARG A 74 19.94 -13.60 -3.93
C ARG A 74 18.69 -13.01 -4.61
N PRO A 75 17.47 -13.40 -4.20
CA PRO A 75 16.27 -12.68 -4.56
C PRO A 75 16.40 -11.20 -4.20
N LEU A 76 15.82 -10.34 -5.02
CA LEU A 76 15.85 -8.88 -4.87
C LEU A 76 14.43 -8.35 -4.82
N ALA A 77 14.05 -7.73 -3.70
CA ALA A 77 12.72 -7.16 -3.50
C ALA A 77 12.76 -5.64 -3.60
N PHE A 78 12.02 -5.06 -4.54
CA PHE A 78 11.71 -3.63 -4.58
C PHE A 78 10.40 -3.39 -3.84
N ILE A 79 10.40 -2.45 -2.88
CA ILE A 79 9.35 -2.30 -1.88
C ILE A 79 8.95 -0.83 -1.77
N TRP A 80 7.64 -0.56 -1.80
CA TRP A 80 7.07 0.78 -1.65
C TRP A 80 5.67 0.76 -1.06
N ASN A 81 5.35 1.81 -0.32
CA ASN A 81 4.00 2.09 0.12
C ASN A 81 3.17 2.75 -1.01
N GLY A 82 1.95 3.13 -0.70
CA GLY A 82 0.98 3.67 -1.65
C GLY A 82 0.74 5.17 -1.53
N GLY A 83 -0.36 5.53 -0.99
CA GLY A 83 -0.97 6.85 -0.97
C GLY A 83 -2.00 6.98 -2.10
N PRO A 84 -1.73 7.59 -3.26
CA PRO A 84 -0.45 8.13 -3.73
C PRO A 84 0.12 9.23 -2.85
N GLY A 85 1.45 9.44 -2.92
CA GLY A 85 2.13 10.45 -2.14
C GLY A 85 2.64 9.99 -0.76
N ALA A 86 2.66 8.66 -0.48
CA ALA A 86 3.34 8.12 0.69
C ALA A 86 4.78 7.69 0.34
N ASN A 87 5.70 7.93 1.29
CA ASN A 87 7.05 7.38 1.27
C ASN A 87 7.05 5.90 1.70
N SER A 88 8.19 5.21 1.65
CA SER A 88 8.29 3.77 1.92
C SER A 88 8.45 3.40 3.40
N THR A 89 8.39 4.35 4.33
CA THR A 89 8.78 4.14 5.74
C THR A 89 7.94 3.10 6.48
N LEU A 90 6.65 2.93 6.15
CA LEU A 90 5.81 1.96 6.83
C LEU A 90 6.29 0.52 6.55
N LEU A 91 6.42 0.13 5.28
CA LEU A 91 6.95 -1.19 4.94
C LEU A 91 8.42 -1.35 5.35
N HIS A 92 9.19 -0.26 5.35
CA HIS A 92 10.58 -0.25 5.74
C HIS A 92 10.75 -0.51 7.24
N PHE A 93 10.12 0.32 8.09
CA PHE A 93 10.37 0.33 9.53
C PHE A 93 9.31 -0.37 10.37
N GLU A 94 8.17 -0.74 9.80
CA GLU A 94 7.17 -1.46 10.57
C GLU A 94 7.01 -2.92 10.13
N ALA A 95 7.44 -3.27 8.88
CA ALA A 95 7.28 -4.60 8.33
C ALA A 95 8.61 -5.32 8.03
N PHE A 96 9.30 -4.97 6.94
CA PHE A 96 10.26 -5.84 6.26
C PHE A 96 11.73 -5.52 6.53
N GLY A 97 12.07 -4.30 6.89
CA GLY A 97 13.45 -3.84 7.04
C GLY A 97 14.22 -4.50 8.19
N PRO A 98 15.55 -4.31 8.24
CA PRO A 98 16.39 -4.87 9.31
C PRO A 98 16.20 -4.18 10.66
N LYS A 99 15.66 -2.95 10.67
CA LYS A 99 15.24 -2.23 11.88
C LYS A 99 13.73 -2.09 11.89
N ARG A 100 13.16 -2.16 13.08
CA ARG A 100 11.72 -2.04 13.29
C ARG A 100 11.40 -0.98 14.34
N LEU A 101 10.37 -0.19 14.07
CA LEU A 101 9.81 0.78 15.02
C LEU A 101 9.01 0.05 16.10
N VAL A 102 9.44 0.16 17.36
CA VAL A 102 8.78 -0.45 18.52
C VAL A 102 8.82 0.54 19.68
N GLY A 103 7.66 0.91 20.22
CA GLY A 103 7.57 1.83 21.35
C GLY A 103 8.22 3.19 21.10
N GLY A 104 8.18 3.69 19.87
CA GLY A 104 8.77 4.96 19.45
C GLY A 104 10.29 4.94 19.18
N GLY A 105 10.95 3.79 19.31
CA GLY A 105 12.37 3.61 19.00
C GLY A 105 12.62 2.55 17.91
N LEU A 106 13.79 2.58 17.26
CA LEU A 106 14.20 1.56 16.30
C LEU A 106 14.98 0.44 17.00
N GLN A 107 14.53 -0.79 16.79
CA GLN A 107 15.17 -2.01 17.29
C GLN A 107 15.53 -2.94 16.14
N ASP A 108 16.42 -3.91 16.37
CA ASP A 108 16.69 -4.96 15.40
C ASP A 108 15.40 -5.74 15.11
N ASN A 109 15.17 -6.03 13.83
CA ASN A 109 14.05 -6.85 13.38
C ASN A 109 14.52 -8.29 13.12
N PRO A 110 14.37 -9.20 14.07
CA PRO A 110 14.83 -10.59 13.90
C PRO A 110 14.01 -11.38 12.86
N GLN A 111 12.84 -10.84 12.45
CA GLN A 111 11.99 -11.42 11.40
C GLN A 111 12.13 -10.69 10.05
N THR A 112 13.14 -9.82 9.91
CA THR A 112 13.37 -9.09 8.65
C THR A 112 13.37 -10.01 7.42
N LEU A 113 12.77 -9.54 6.34
CA LEU A 113 12.78 -10.23 5.05
C LEU A 113 14.20 -10.31 4.43
N LEU A 114 15.15 -9.52 4.94
CA LEU A 114 16.55 -9.53 4.52
C LEU A 114 17.21 -10.93 4.67
N LYS A 115 16.66 -11.82 5.48
CA LYS A 115 17.09 -13.23 5.56
C LYS A 115 16.88 -13.97 4.24
N THR A 116 15.85 -13.64 3.51
CA THR A 116 15.41 -14.32 2.28
C THR A 116 15.83 -13.59 1.02
N ALA A 117 15.74 -12.27 1.01
CA ALA A 117 15.99 -11.44 -0.16
C ALA A 117 16.82 -10.20 0.21
N ASP A 118 17.52 -9.64 -0.77
CA ASP A 118 18.02 -8.27 -0.66
C ASP A 118 16.84 -7.31 -0.85
N LEU A 119 16.83 -6.18 -0.13
CA LEU A 119 15.67 -5.28 -0.05
C LEU A 119 16.03 -3.91 -0.59
N VAL A 120 15.17 -3.32 -1.40
CA VAL A 120 15.29 -1.94 -1.90
C VAL A 120 13.98 -1.21 -1.59
N PHE A 121 14.00 -0.37 -0.58
CA PHE A 121 12.88 0.52 -0.25
C PHE A 121 13.00 1.79 -1.07
N VAL A 122 11.93 2.15 -1.77
CA VAL A 122 11.96 3.23 -2.76
C VAL A 122 10.91 4.28 -2.42
N ASP A 123 11.32 5.52 -2.35
CA ASP A 123 10.41 6.65 -2.20
C ASP A 123 10.04 7.19 -3.60
N PRO A 124 8.75 7.19 -3.98
CA PRO A 124 8.30 7.81 -5.22
C PRO A 124 8.63 9.30 -5.29
N VAL A 125 8.68 9.87 -6.48
CA VAL A 125 8.96 11.31 -6.68
C VAL A 125 7.96 12.17 -5.89
N GLY A 126 8.47 13.16 -5.15
CA GLY A 126 7.69 14.02 -4.27
C GLY A 126 7.44 13.45 -2.87
N THR A 127 8.11 12.35 -2.50
CA THR A 127 8.04 11.76 -1.16
C THR A 127 9.44 11.53 -0.60
N GLY A 128 9.59 11.41 0.71
CA GLY A 128 10.89 11.20 1.33
C GLY A 128 11.93 12.23 0.86
N PHE A 129 13.10 11.77 0.45
CA PHE A 129 14.13 12.63 -0.16
C PHE A 129 14.05 12.67 -1.70
N SER A 130 13.03 12.09 -2.32
CA SER A 130 12.83 12.11 -3.77
C SER A 130 12.29 13.45 -4.25
N ARG A 131 12.83 13.98 -5.35
CA ARG A 131 12.40 15.27 -5.91
C ARG A 131 12.30 15.21 -7.43
N ALA A 132 11.34 15.93 -7.98
CA ALA A 132 11.32 16.28 -9.39
C ALA A 132 12.39 17.34 -9.69
N ALA A 133 12.88 17.40 -10.92
CA ALA A 133 13.88 18.39 -11.33
C ALA A 133 13.27 19.79 -11.49
N THR A 134 12.01 19.86 -11.93
CA THR A 134 11.26 21.10 -12.11
C THR A 134 9.80 20.92 -11.67
N PRO A 135 9.04 21.99 -11.43
CA PRO A 135 7.59 21.90 -11.18
C PRO A 135 6.81 21.23 -12.31
N ASP A 136 7.19 21.46 -13.57
CA ASP A 136 6.56 20.83 -14.74
C ASP A 136 6.84 19.32 -14.76
N ASP A 137 8.06 18.91 -14.40
CA ASP A 137 8.38 17.48 -14.24
C ASP A 137 7.58 16.85 -13.09
N ALA A 138 7.37 17.58 -11.98
CA ALA A 138 6.56 17.10 -10.86
C ALA A 138 5.13 16.78 -11.28
N ALA A 139 4.49 17.66 -12.05
CA ALA A 139 3.14 17.40 -12.58
C ALA A 139 3.08 16.12 -13.42
N GLY A 140 4.14 15.81 -14.17
CA GLY A 140 4.22 14.57 -14.95
C GLY A 140 4.37 13.32 -14.08
N PHE A 141 5.00 13.41 -12.90
CA PHE A 141 5.12 12.30 -11.95
C PHE A 141 3.88 12.10 -11.08
N TYR A 142 3.13 13.18 -10.79
CA TYR A 142 1.94 13.14 -9.94
C TYR A 142 0.71 12.65 -10.71
N SER A 143 0.89 11.54 -11.41
CA SER A 143 -0.14 10.88 -12.19
C SER A 143 0.07 9.36 -12.15
N THR A 144 -1.03 8.62 -12.33
CA THR A 144 -0.97 7.16 -12.33
C THR A 144 0.03 6.62 -13.37
N LEU A 145 -0.01 7.15 -14.59
CA LEU A 145 0.88 6.69 -15.67
C LEU A 145 2.32 7.17 -15.48
N GLY A 146 2.53 8.40 -15.03
CA GLY A 146 3.87 8.95 -14.81
C GLY A 146 4.60 8.27 -13.65
N ASP A 147 3.91 8.03 -12.54
CA ASP A 147 4.46 7.36 -11.36
C ASP A 147 4.82 5.90 -11.64
N THR A 148 3.93 5.15 -12.30
CA THR A 148 4.21 3.75 -12.66
C THR A 148 5.35 3.63 -13.67
N ALA A 149 5.45 4.54 -14.64
CA ALA A 149 6.56 4.60 -15.59
C ALA A 149 7.88 4.94 -14.87
N ALA A 150 7.88 5.91 -13.95
CA ALA A 150 9.06 6.27 -13.15
C ALA A 150 9.52 5.11 -12.27
N THR A 151 8.60 4.39 -11.66
CA THR A 151 8.90 3.21 -10.84
C THR A 151 9.54 2.09 -11.66
N ALA A 152 9.00 1.80 -12.86
CA ALA A 152 9.60 0.82 -13.77
C ALA A 152 11.01 1.23 -14.22
N ALA A 153 11.20 2.51 -14.56
CA ALA A 153 12.50 3.06 -14.95
C ALA A 153 13.51 2.97 -13.78
N PHE A 154 13.06 3.24 -12.55
CA PHE A 154 13.87 3.07 -11.35
C PHE A 154 14.36 1.61 -11.20
N VAL A 155 13.45 0.64 -11.25
CA VAL A 155 13.78 -0.79 -11.09
C VAL A 155 14.81 -1.23 -12.15
N GLN A 156 14.62 -0.85 -13.42
CA GLN A 156 15.54 -1.18 -14.50
C GLN A 156 16.91 -0.49 -14.30
N GLY A 157 16.91 0.81 -14.01
CA GLY A 157 18.13 1.58 -13.81
C GLY A 157 18.93 1.10 -12.60
N TRP A 158 18.26 0.81 -11.48
CA TRP A 158 18.91 0.29 -10.27
C TRP A 158 19.56 -1.08 -10.52
N ARG A 159 18.86 -2.01 -11.18
CA ARG A 159 19.41 -3.32 -11.54
C ARG A 159 20.64 -3.23 -12.44
N GLN A 160 20.65 -2.30 -13.38
CA GLN A 160 21.82 -2.05 -14.24
C GLN A 160 23.00 -1.49 -13.44
N ALA A 161 22.75 -0.44 -12.64
CA ALA A 161 23.78 0.22 -11.84
C ALA A 161 24.48 -0.74 -10.85
N HIS A 162 23.75 -1.76 -10.35
CA HIS A 162 24.25 -2.70 -9.36
C HIS A 162 24.62 -4.09 -9.93
N ALA A 163 24.70 -4.24 -11.26
CA ALA A 163 24.94 -5.51 -11.93
C ALA A 163 24.01 -6.65 -11.46
N ALA A 164 22.76 -6.31 -11.10
CA ALA A 164 21.77 -7.23 -10.50
C ALA A 164 20.75 -7.74 -11.53
N THR A 165 21.07 -7.73 -12.81
CA THR A 165 20.15 -8.12 -13.90
C THR A 165 19.77 -9.61 -13.88
N GLN A 166 20.58 -10.45 -13.24
CA GLN A 166 20.34 -11.90 -13.11
C GLN A 166 19.66 -12.30 -11.80
N ALA A 167 19.46 -11.37 -10.88
CA ALA A 167 18.75 -11.63 -9.61
C ALA A 167 17.26 -11.88 -9.86
N PRO A 168 16.64 -12.90 -9.22
CA PRO A 168 15.19 -13.02 -9.22
C PRO A 168 14.55 -11.80 -8.56
N VAL A 169 13.71 -11.07 -9.29
CA VAL A 169 13.10 -9.82 -8.82
C VAL A 169 11.71 -10.08 -8.28
N PHE A 170 11.43 -9.51 -7.11
CA PHE A 170 10.11 -9.42 -6.52
C PHE A 170 9.70 -7.96 -6.36
N LEU A 171 8.45 -7.66 -6.68
CA LEU A 171 7.87 -6.32 -6.55
C LEU A 171 6.85 -6.36 -5.43
N VAL A 172 7.00 -5.50 -4.43
CA VAL A 172 6.17 -5.48 -3.22
C VAL A 172 5.53 -4.11 -3.08
N GLY A 173 4.21 -4.04 -3.18
CA GLY A 173 3.46 -2.80 -3.07
C GLY A 173 2.33 -2.89 -2.05
N GLU A 174 2.10 -1.80 -1.33
CA GLU A 174 0.98 -1.65 -0.42
C GLU A 174 0.03 -0.56 -0.90
N SER A 175 -1.29 -0.78 -0.74
CA SER A 175 -2.32 0.18 -1.09
C SER A 175 -2.23 0.60 -2.57
N TYR A 176 -2.15 1.89 -2.89
CA TYR A 176 -1.86 2.35 -4.25
C TYR A 176 -0.53 1.78 -4.82
N GLY A 177 0.44 1.44 -3.96
CA GLY A 177 1.70 0.80 -4.37
C GLY A 177 1.53 -0.54 -5.08
N VAL A 178 0.36 -1.19 -4.95
CA VAL A 178 -0.03 -2.36 -5.74
C VAL A 178 -0.08 -2.04 -7.25
N TRP A 179 -0.54 -0.84 -7.62
CA TRP A 179 -0.55 -0.40 -9.02
C TRP A 179 0.88 -0.20 -9.54
N ARG A 180 1.77 0.38 -8.73
CA ARG A 180 3.21 0.45 -9.05
C ARG A 180 3.78 -0.94 -9.32
N ALA A 181 3.51 -1.90 -8.41
CA ALA A 181 4.04 -3.26 -8.54
C ALA A 181 3.55 -3.95 -9.81
N THR A 182 2.25 -3.89 -10.07
CA THR A 182 1.64 -4.61 -11.20
C THR A 182 1.96 -3.96 -12.56
N ALA A 183 1.99 -2.63 -12.65
CA ALA A 183 2.40 -1.91 -13.86
C ALA A 183 3.89 -2.10 -14.16
N THR A 184 4.74 -2.06 -13.12
CA THR A 184 6.17 -2.38 -13.27
C THR A 184 6.35 -3.81 -13.72
N ALA A 185 5.59 -4.78 -13.19
CA ALA A 185 5.65 -6.17 -13.61
C ALA A 185 5.32 -6.32 -15.11
N GLU A 186 4.24 -5.68 -15.59
CA GLU A 186 3.89 -5.69 -17.01
C GLU A 186 5.00 -5.07 -17.88
N THR A 187 5.57 -3.95 -17.44
CA THR A 187 6.66 -3.26 -18.15
C THR A 187 7.90 -4.14 -18.25
N LEU A 188 8.30 -4.79 -17.15
CA LEU A 188 9.45 -5.68 -17.12
C LEU A 188 9.23 -6.93 -17.98
N VAL A 189 8.03 -7.52 -17.96
CA VAL A 189 7.66 -8.65 -18.84
C VAL A 189 7.79 -8.25 -20.30
N LYS A 190 7.24 -7.09 -20.70
CA LYS A 190 7.36 -6.56 -22.06
C LYS A 190 8.81 -6.29 -22.49
N ALA A 191 9.67 -5.95 -21.53
CA ALA A 191 11.10 -5.73 -21.76
C ALA A 191 11.92 -7.05 -21.77
N GLY A 192 11.29 -8.23 -21.68
CA GLY A 192 11.99 -9.51 -21.61
C GLY A 192 12.74 -9.76 -20.30
N GLN A 193 12.37 -9.05 -19.22
CA GLN A 193 12.99 -9.11 -17.89
C GLN A 193 11.95 -9.42 -16.80
N PRO A 194 11.14 -10.48 -16.93
CA PRO A 194 10.01 -10.74 -16.04
C PRO A 194 10.45 -10.82 -14.58
N PRO A 195 9.65 -10.28 -13.64
CA PRO A 195 9.88 -10.51 -12.23
C PRO A 195 9.53 -11.96 -11.86
N ALA A 196 10.14 -12.47 -10.79
CA ALA A 196 9.84 -13.80 -10.26
C ALA A 196 8.48 -13.85 -9.55
N GLY A 197 8.02 -12.70 -9.03
CA GLY A 197 6.71 -12.60 -8.40
C GLY A 197 6.36 -11.17 -7.96
N VAL A 198 5.08 -10.99 -7.61
CA VAL A 198 4.58 -9.75 -7.04
C VAL A 198 3.85 -10.02 -5.71
N VAL A 199 4.01 -9.13 -4.73
CA VAL A 199 3.34 -9.17 -3.44
C VAL A 199 2.49 -7.89 -3.32
N LEU A 200 1.19 -8.07 -3.18
CA LEU A 200 0.18 -7.02 -3.24
C LEU A 200 -0.51 -6.94 -1.88
N ILE A 201 -0.20 -5.90 -1.10
CA ILE A 201 -0.68 -5.74 0.28
C ILE A 201 -1.76 -4.66 0.30
N SER A 202 -2.94 -5.00 0.81
CA SER A 202 -4.04 -4.08 1.07
C SER A 202 -4.38 -3.16 -0.11
N GLY A 203 -4.42 -3.73 -1.32
CA GLY A 203 -4.77 -3.01 -2.54
C GLY A 203 -5.55 -3.87 -3.52
N GLY A 204 -6.00 -3.25 -4.60
CA GLY A 204 -6.67 -3.95 -5.70
C GLY A 204 -5.71 -4.91 -6.41
N SER A 205 -6.21 -6.07 -6.84
CA SER A 205 -5.38 -7.11 -7.45
C SER A 205 -4.88 -6.81 -8.86
N SER A 206 -5.34 -5.71 -9.50
CA SER A 206 -5.05 -5.37 -10.93
C SER A 206 -5.32 -6.52 -11.91
N LEU A 207 -6.35 -7.31 -11.63
CA LEU A 207 -6.84 -8.40 -12.49
C LEU A 207 -7.98 -7.96 -13.41
N GLY A 208 -8.38 -6.69 -13.32
CA GLY A 208 -9.53 -6.11 -14.02
C GLY A 208 -10.84 -6.29 -13.25
N PRO A 209 -11.95 -5.77 -13.79
CA PRO A 209 -13.28 -5.88 -13.16
C PRO A 209 -13.80 -7.32 -13.28
N VAL A 210 -13.71 -8.09 -12.21
CA VAL A 210 -14.17 -9.50 -12.19
C VAL A 210 -15.45 -9.64 -11.36
N LEU A 211 -15.62 -8.82 -10.31
CA LEU A 211 -16.81 -8.86 -9.47
C LEU A 211 -17.82 -7.78 -9.89
N PRO A 212 -19.13 -8.15 -10.01
CA PRO A 212 -20.18 -7.16 -10.20
C PRO A 212 -20.25 -6.14 -9.03
N PRO A 213 -20.68 -4.90 -9.27
CA PRO A 213 -20.74 -3.86 -8.23
C PRO A 213 -21.57 -4.26 -7.00
N ALA A 214 -22.72 -4.89 -7.20
CA ALA A 214 -23.57 -5.38 -6.11
C ALA A 214 -22.84 -6.38 -5.21
N LEU A 215 -22.08 -7.29 -5.83
CA LEU A 215 -21.31 -8.29 -5.11
C LEU A 215 -20.12 -7.68 -4.36
N THR A 216 -19.42 -6.75 -4.99
CA THR A 216 -18.32 -5.98 -4.34
C THR A 216 -18.84 -5.23 -3.10
N THR A 217 -20.03 -4.63 -3.20
CA THR A 217 -20.69 -3.95 -2.07
C THR A 217 -21.04 -4.95 -0.96
N ALA A 218 -21.69 -6.04 -1.30
CA ALA A 218 -22.15 -7.03 -0.33
C ALA A 218 -20.97 -7.68 0.43
N LEU A 219 -19.87 -7.96 -0.25
CA LEU A 219 -18.70 -8.60 0.33
C LEU A 219 -17.85 -7.70 1.25
N LYS A 220 -18.26 -6.45 1.48
CA LYS A 220 -17.73 -5.61 2.58
C LYS A 220 -18.39 -5.95 3.93
N VAL A 221 -19.55 -6.58 3.95
CA VAL A 221 -20.27 -6.92 5.18
C VAL A 221 -19.43 -7.74 6.15
N PRO A 222 -18.71 -8.80 5.75
CA PRO A 222 -17.89 -9.57 6.69
C PRO A 222 -16.81 -8.75 7.42
N ASN A 223 -16.20 -7.77 6.76
CA ASN A 223 -15.22 -6.86 7.40
C ASN A 223 -15.92 -5.97 8.45
N MET A 224 -17.09 -5.42 8.12
CA MET A 224 -17.90 -4.63 9.06
C MET A 224 -18.41 -5.51 10.22
N THR A 225 -18.80 -6.74 9.96
CA THR A 225 -19.19 -7.72 11.00
C THR A 225 -18.01 -8.01 11.94
N ALA A 226 -16.80 -8.18 11.40
CA ALA A 226 -15.60 -8.37 12.22
C ALA A 226 -15.33 -7.17 13.15
N ALA A 227 -15.48 -5.95 12.64
CA ALA A 227 -15.36 -4.73 13.45
C ALA A 227 -16.46 -4.64 14.52
N ALA A 228 -17.70 -4.96 14.16
CA ALA A 228 -18.83 -4.99 15.11
C ALA A 228 -18.64 -6.05 16.21
N LEU A 229 -18.12 -7.21 15.89
CA LEU A 229 -17.73 -8.26 16.87
C LEU A 229 -16.62 -7.74 17.80
N PHE A 230 -15.58 -7.13 17.26
CA PHE A 230 -14.47 -6.60 18.04
C PHE A 230 -14.93 -5.54 19.04
N HIS A 231 -15.87 -4.68 18.66
CA HIS A 231 -16.41 -3.61 19.52
C HIS A 231 -17.61 -4.04 20.37
N HIS A 232 -17.99 -5.34 20.36
CA HIS A 232 -19.13 -5.88 21.13
C HIS A 232 -20.45 -5.19 20.76
N ARG A 233 -20.73 -5.01 19.45
CA ARG A 233 -21.91 -4.33 18.92
C ARG A 233 -22.96 -5.27 18.34
N LEU A 234 -22.69 -6.56 18.36
CA LEU A 234 -23.65 -7.57 17.90
C LEU A 234 -24.48 -8.14 19.06
N SER A 235 -25.60 -8.78 18.73
CA SER A 235 -26.41 -9.49 19.70
C SER A 235 -25.61 -10.60 20.41
N PRO A 236 -26.03 -11.04 21.62
CA PRO A 236 -25.35 -12.13 22.32
C PRO A 236 -25.21 -13.39 21.48
N ASP A 237 -26.25 -13.77 20.72
CA ASP A 237 -26.24 -14.97 19.86
C ASP A 237 -25.18 -14.88 18.77
N LEU A 238 -25.07 -13.74 18.08
CA LEU A 238 -24.04 -13.52 17.06
C LEU A 238 -22.63 -13.38 17.67
N SER A 239 -22.52 -12.90 18.89
CA SER A 239 -21.23 -12.72 19.57
C SER A 239 -20.69 -14.02 20.18
N ALA A 240 -21.55 -15.02 20.42
CA ALA A 240 -21.16 -16.28 21.07
C ALA A 240 -20.19 -17.12 20.21
N HIS A 241 -20.31 -17.04 18.89
CA HIS A 241 -19.52 -17.82 17.94
C HIS A 241 -18.96 -16.95 16.81
N PRO A 242 -17.90 -16.15 17.03
CA PRO A 242 -17.40 -15.14 16.08
C PRO A 242 -17.09 -15.69 14.67
N GLU A 243 -16.40 -16.82 14.59
CA GLU A 243 -16.06 -17.43 13.29
C GLU A 243 -17.31 -17.88 12.51
N GLN A 244 -18.28 -18.48 13.20
CA GLN A 244 -19.55 -18.87 12.60
C GLN A 244 -20.34 -17.64 12.14
N THR A 245 -20.35 -16.57 12.92
CA THR A 245 -21.02 -15.32 12.57
C THR A 245 -20.40 -14.67 11.34
N LEU A 246 -19.08 -14.67 11.21
CA LEU A 246 -18.41 -14.20 9.99
C LEU A 246 -18.78 -15.03 8.77
N ALA A 247 -18.82 -16.35 8.92
CA ALA A 247 -19.23 -17.25 7.83
C ALA A 247 -20.71 -17.04 7.45
N GLN A 248 -21.60 -16.86 8.43
CA GLN A 248 -23.01 -16.52 8.19
C GLN A 248 -23.18 -15.17 7.49
N ALA A 249 -22.45 -14.15 7.92
CA ALA A 249 -22.47 -12.83 7.28
C ALA A 249 -22.01 -12.90 5.81
N GLU A 250 -20.93 -13.65 5.52
CA GLU A 250 -20.46 -13.87 4.15
C GLU A 250 -21.51 -14.64 3.31
N HIS A 251 -22.07 -15.71 3.87
CA HIS A 251 -23.12 -16.47 3.18
C HIS A 251 -24.35 -15.60 2.89
N TRP A 252 -24.82 -14.83 3.86
CA TRP A 252 -25.95 -13.91 3.68
C TRP A 252 -25.63 -12.82 2.65
N ALA A 253 -24.41 -12.25 2.68
CA ALA A 253 -23.97 -11.27 1.71
C ALA A 253 -24.05 -11.81 0.26
N LEU A 254 -23.66 -13.07 0.06
CA LEU A 254 -23.67 -13.73 -1.25
C LEU A 254 -25.09 -14.17 -1.68
N SER A 255 -25.84 -14.80 -0.77
CA SER A 255 -27.11 -15.47 -1.12
C SER A 255 -28.33 -14.56 -1.07
N THR A 256 -28.25 -13.46 -0.31
CA THR A 256 -29.41 -12.58 -0.04
C THR A 256 -29.12 -11.14 -0.40
N TYR A 257 -28.06 -10.55 0.14
CA TYR A 257 -27.82 -9.11 0.00
C TYR A 257 -27.35 -8.71 -1.40
N ALA A 258 -26.42 -9.43 -2.00
CA ALA A 258 -25.99 -9.14 -3.37
C ALA A 258 -27.13 -9.29 -4.40
N PRO A 259 -27.97 -10.35 -4.37
CA PRO A 259 -29.17 -10.43 -5.20
C PRO A 259 -30.16 -9.27 -4.96
N ALA A 260 -30.38 -8.88 -3.69
CA ALA A 260 -31.27 -7.75 -3.38
C ALA A 260 -30.76 -6.43 -3.98
N LEU A 261 -29.47 -6.19 -3.97
CA LEU A 261 -28.84 -5.03 -4.61
C LEU A 261 -28.96 -5.06 -6.15
N GLN A 262 -28.96 -6.25 -6.75
CA GLN A 262 -29.13 -6.39 -8.21
C GLN A 262 -30.57 -6.18 -8.67
N THR A 263 -31.55 -6.50 -7.81
CA THR A 263 -32.99 -6.39 -8.09
C THR A 263 -33.66 -5.26 -7.32
N LEU A 264 -32.92 -4.20 -7.04
CA LEU A 264 -33.30 -3.11 -6.15
C LEU A 264 -34.68 -2.50 -6.52
N ASP A 265 -34.93 -2.25 -7.82
CA ASP A 265 -36.16 -1.64 -8.29
C ASP A 265 -37.40 -2.57 -8.16
N ALA A 266 -37.17 -3.88 -8.08
CA ALA A 266 -38.24 -4.87 -7.89
C ALA A 266 -38.55 -5.14 -6.41
N GLN A 267 -37.78 -4.59 -5.45
CA GLN A 267 -38.00 -4.80 -4.02
C GLN A 267 -39.21 -4.01 -3.51
N THR A 268 -40.12 -4.70 -2.83
CA THR A 268 -41.21 -4.04 -2.08
C THR A 268 -40.66 -3.31 -0.85
N PRO A 269 -41.38 -2.33 -0.28
CA PRO A 269 -40.98 -1.66 0.96
C PRO A 269 -40.67 -2.64 2.11
N ALA A 270 -41.52 -3.69 2.28
CA ALA A 270 -41.32 -4.70 3.32
C ALA A 270 -40.03 -5.52 3.10
N GLN A 271 -39.72 -5.89 1.85
CA GLN A 271 -38.48 -6.60 1.52
C GLN A 271 -37.26 -5.70 1.79
N ARG A 272 -37.31 -4.43 1.43
CA ARG A 272 -36.23 -3.46 1.75
C ARG A 272 -36.03 -3.33 3.25
N ASP A 273 -37.11 -3.23 4.03
CA ASP A 273 -37.03 -3.15 5.49
C ASP A 273 -36.42 -4.41 6.10
N ALA A 274 -36.75 -5.58 5.59
CA ALA A 274 -36.14 -6.85 6.03
C ALA A 274 -34.62 -6.90 5.74
N ILE A 275 -34.18 -6.49 4.54
CA ILE A 275 -32.76 -6.43 4.18
C ILE A 275 -32.02 -5.44 5.07
N VAL A 276 -32.58 -4.23 5.30
CA VAL A 276 -32.00 -3.21 6.15
C VAL A 276 -31.85 -3.72 7.59
N ALA A 277 -32.87 -4.38 8.15
CA ALA A 277 -32.81 -4.94 9.49
C ALA A 277 -31.75 -6.03 9.64
N GLN A 278 -31.62 -6.93 8.66
CA GLN A 278 -30.60 -7.98 8.68
C GLN A 278 -29.19 -7.40 8.52
N LEU A 279 -29.01 -6.43 7.59
CA LEU A 279 -27.73 -5.75 7.43
C LEU A 279 -27.31 -5.05 8.74
N ALA A 280 -28.23 -4.28 9.33
CA ALA A 280 -28.00 -3.61 10.61
C ALA A 280 -27.57 -4.59 11.72
N GLY A 281 -28.23 -5.75 11.78
CA GLY A 281 -27.90 -6.81 12.73
C GLY A 281 -26.49 -7.37 12.54
N TYR A 282 -26.05 -7.60 11.30
CA TYR A 282 -24.70 -8.11 11.02
C TYR A 282 -23.58 -7.07 11.23
N ILE A 283 -23.86 -5.79 10.95
CA ILE A 283 -22.81 -4.76 11.04
C ILE A 283 -22.87 -3.94 12.32
N GLY A 284 -23.84 -4.21 13.22
CA GLY A 284 -23.89 -3.64 14.57
C GLY A 284 -24.26 -2.15 14.64
N VAL A 285 -25.00 -1.62 13.65
CA VAL A 285 -25.45 -0.22 13.61
C VAL A 285 -26.97 -0.13 13.67
N ASP A 286 -27.50 1.06 13.99
CA ASP A 286 -28.92 1.32 13.84
C ASP A 286 -29.35 1.27 12.36
N ALA A 287 -30.52 0.69 12.11
CA ALA A 287 -31.10 0.58 10.76
C ALA A 287 -31.29 1.95 10.07
N ALA A 288 -31.44 3.02 10.84
CA ALA A 288 -31.54 4.40 10.33
C ALA A 288 -30.24 4.89 9.65
N ALA A 289 -29.11 4.27 9.93
CA ALA A 289 -27.84 4.60 9.26
C ALA A 289 -27.73 4.02 7.83
N ILE A 290 -28.62 3.12 7.47
CA ILE A 290 -28.64 2.44 6.17
C ILE A 290 -29.65 3.13 5.27
N ASP A 291 -29.21 3.53 4.07
CA ASP A 291 -30.11 4.13 3.08
C ASP A 291 -31.07 3.08 2.51
N ARG A 292 -32.35 3.22 2.82
CA ARG A 292 -33.42 2.30 2.35
C ARG A 292 -33.65 2.35 0.84
N LYS A 293 -33.27 3.44 0.15
CA LYS A 293 -33.44 3.53 -1.30
C LYS A 293 -32.39 2.68 -2.01
N THR A 294 -31.16 2.73 -1.53
CA THR A 294 -30.02 2.03 -2.14
C THR A 294 -29.69 0.72 -1.42
N LEU A 295 -30.26 0.46 -0.24
CA LEU A 295 -29.94 -0.64 0.68
C LEU A 295 -28.46 -0.63 1.11
N LYS A 296 -27.80 0.51 1.10
CA LYS A 296 -26.35 0.63 1.36
C LYS A 296 -26.07 1.50 2.59
N ILE A 297 -24.92 1.24 3.17
CA ILE A 297 -24.23 2.17 4.07
C ILE A 297 -22.86 2.48 3.48
N SER A 298 -22.49 3.76 3.38
CA SER A 298 -21.15 4.09 2.92
C SER A 298 -20.10 3.70 3.98
N PRO A 299 -18.87 3.35 3.60
CA PRO A 299 -17.80 3.10 4.57
C PRO A 299 -17.62 4.26 5.55
N ARG A 300 -17.63 5.50 5.06
CA ARG A 300 -17.53 6.70 5.90
C ARG A 300 -18.66 6.83 6.91
N THR A 301 -19.89 6.50 6.52
CA THR A 301 -21.04 6.50 7.43
C THR A 301 -20.86 5.42 8.48
N TYR A 302 -20.48 4.20 8.08
CA TYR A 302 -20.24 3.10 9.00
C TYR A 302 -19.18 3.46 10.06
N LEU A 303 -18.02 3.98 9.65
CA LEU A 303 -16.94 4.37 10.56
C LEU A 303 -17.39 5.43 11.58
N LYS A 304 -18.29 6.33 11.21
CA LYS A 304 -18.84 7.36 12.09
C LYS A 304 -19.95 6.83 13.03
N THR A 305 -20.62 5.76 12.66
CA THR A 305 -21.86 5.33 13.31
C THR A 305 -21.63 4.25 14.35
N LEU A 306 -20.72 3.29 14.10
CA LEU A 306 -20.57 2.11 14.96
C LEU A 306 -20.33 2.45 16.45
N LEU A 307 -19.54 3.48 16.74
CA LEU A 307 -19.23 3.93 18.09
C LEU A 307 -19.69 5.38 18.37
N ALA A 308 -20.70 5.85 17.66
CA ALA A 308 -21.20 7.22 17.81
C ALA A 308 -21.72 7.53 19.25
N ASP A 309 -22.29 6.53 19.93
CA ASP A 309 -22.71 6.61 21.34
C ASP A 309 -21.55 6.84 22.32
N ARG A 310 -20.32 6.53 21.90
CA ARG A 310 -19.09 6.80 22.67
C ARG A 310 -18.36 8.05 22.18
N GLY A 311 -18.92 8.78 21.22
CA GLY A 311 -18.28 9.95 20.60
C GLY A 311 -17.04 9.61 19.75
N LEU A 312 -16.88 8.37 19.33
CA LEU A 312 -15.70 7.89 18.60
C LEU A 312 -16.03 7.67 17.11
N VAL A 313 -15.06 7.97 16.26
CA VAL A 313 -15.05 7.63 14.85
C VAL A 313 -13.97 6.58 14.64
N LEU A 314 -14.28 5.50 13.92
CA LEU A 314 -13.30 4.45 13.64
C LEU A 314 -12.27 4.92 12.61
N ASP A 315 -11.06 4.38 12.72
CA ASP A 315 -10.00 4.58 11.74
C ASP A 315 -10.31 3.86 10.43
N THR A 316 -10.00 4.51 9.31
CA THR A 316 -10.25 3.97 7.96
C THR A 316 -9.37 2.75 7.66
N PHE A 317 -8.17 2.73 8.20
CA PHE A 317 -7.18 1.70 7.94
C PHE A 317 -7.27 0.52 8.92
N ASP A 318 -7.79 0.74 10.13
CA ASP A 318 -8.03 -0.34 11.09
C ASP A 318 -9.29 -0.06 11.91
N MET A 319 -10.39 -0.67 11.51
CA MET A 319 -11.71 -0.50 12.15
C MET A 319 -11.77 -0.96 13.62
N ARG A 320 -10.67 -1.46 14.20
CA ARG A 320 -10.55 -1.73 15.64
C ARG A 320 -10.14 -0.50 16.44
N LYS A 321 -9.63 0.54 15.78
CA LYS A 321 -9.05 1.72 16.41
C LYS A 321 -9.90 2.97 16.20
N PRO A 322 -9.84 3.94 17.12
CA PRO A 322 -10.35 5.27 16.84
C PRO A 322 -9.46 6.01 15.83
N SER A 323 -10.07 6.91 15.04
CA SER A 323 -9.33 7.78 14.12
C SER A 323 -8.53 8.85 14.89
N GLY A 324 -7.39 9.27 14.33
CA GLY A 324 -6.57 10.36 14.88
C GLY A 324 -5.39 9.92 15.74
N GLU A 325 -5.07 8.64 15.80
CA GLU A 325 -3.79 8.19 16.35
C GLU A 325 -2.66 8.50 15.38
N ASP A 326 -1.81 9.47 15.73
CA ASP A 326 -0.64 9.86 14.92
C ASP A 326 0.41 8.73 14.86
N ALA A 327 1.06 8.61 13.71
CA ALA A 327 2.21 7.72 13.55
C ALA A 327 3.40 8.26 14.37
N ALA A 328 3.69 7.64 15.50
CA ALA A 328 4.89 7.92 16.27
C ALA A 328 6.15 7.49 15.49
N GLY A 329 7.30 8.14 15.78
CA GLY A 329 8.61 7.65 15.31
C GLY A 329 9.20 8.40 14.11
N ALA A 330 8.60 9.50 13.62
CA ALA A 330 9.15 10.27 12.51
C ALA A 330 10.60 10.70 12.75
N GLU A 331 10.91 11.22 13.94
CA GLU A 331 12.25 11.67 14.30
C GLU A 331 13.28 10.53 14.32
N VAL A 332 12.95 9.37 14.88
CA VAL A 332 13.90 8.24 14.93
C VAL A 332 14.11 7.62 13.56
N MET A 333 13.12 7.61 12.69
CA MET A 333 13.27 7.13 11.32
C MET A 333 14.17 8.06 10.50
N THR A 334 13.95 9.37 10.59
CA THR A 334 14.78 10.36 9.87
C THR A 334 16.19 10.45 10.45
N ALA A 335 16.37 10.32 11.77
CA ALA A 335 17.67 10.21 12.41
C ALA A 335 18.43 8.97 11.93
N TYR A 336 17.78 7.82 11.83
CA TYR A 336 18.40 6.61 11.30
C TYR A 336 18.92 6.81 9.87
N LEU A 337 18.11 7.42 8.98
CA LEU A 337 18.52 7.67 7.61
C LEU A 337 19.73 8.62 7.54
N ARG A 338 19.74 9.68 8.36
CA ARG A 338 20.83 10.68 8.33
C ARG A 338 22.07 10.25 9.10
N GLN A 339 21.91 9.65 10.27
CA GLN A 339 23.03 9.37 11.19
C GLN A 339 23.57 7.95 11.01
N ASP A 340 22.69 6.93 11.10
CA ASP A 340 23.11 5.53 11.04
C ASP A 340 23.47 5.11 9.61
N LEU A 341 22.72 5.55 8.59
CA LEU A 341 23.03 5.29 7.18
C LEU A 341 23.95 6.37 6.58
N GLY A 342 24.22 7.45 7.30
CA GLY A 342 25.12 8.51 6.89
C GLY A 342 24.58 9.43 5.80
N TYR A 343 23.32 9.36 5.41
CA TYR A 343 22.73 10.16 4.33
C TYR A 343 22.46 11.59 4.79
N GLN A 344 23.54 12.38 4.92
CA GLN A 344 23.51 13.77 5.38
C GLN A 344 22.95 14.67 4.28
N THR A 345 21.78 15.26 4.54
CA THR A 345 21.12 16.21 3.64
C THR A 345 20.27 17.19 4.45
N ASN A 346 20.16 18.42 3.95
CA ASN A 346 19.25 19.43 4.49
C ASN A 346 17.86 19.41 3.80
N LEU A 347 17.61 18.48 2.87
CA LEU A 347 16.28 18.26 2.35
C LEU A 347 15.36 17.73 3.46
N PRO A 348 14.12 18.23 3.59
CA PRO A 348 13.14 17.59 4.45
C PRO A 348 12.75 16.23 3.89
N TYR A 349 12.55 15.24 4.78
CA TYR A 349 11.99 13.95 4.42
C TYR A 349 10.46 14.09 4.30
N LEU A 350 9.97 14.32 3.08
CA LEU A 350 8.55 14.59 2.82
C LEU A 350 7.65 13.44 3.29
N GLY A 351 6.59 13.80 4.02
CA GLY A 351 5.69 12.86 4.67
C GLY A 351 6.03 12.54 6.13
N LEU A 352 7.25 12.88 6.61
CA LEU A 352 7.62 12.83 8.03
C LEU A 352 8.05 14.20 8.56
N GLU A 353 8.65 15.03 7.74
CA GLU A 353 9.12 16.36 8.11
C GLU A 353 8.39 17.44 7.29
N LYS A 354 8.24 18.61 7.88
CA LYS A 354 7.64 19.76 7.20
C LYS A 354 8.67 20.40 6.27
N ALA A 355 8.25 20.68 5.04
CA ALA A 355 9.03 21.50 4.11
C ALA A 355 8.84 22.99 4.40
N ASP A 356 9.88 23.79 4.15
CA ASP A 356 9.82 25.24 4.20
C ASP A 356 10.41 25.81 2.89
N PRO A 357 9.60 26.44 2.01
CA PRO A 357 8.16 26.62 2.12
C PRO A 357 7.38 25.29 2.08
N PRO A 358 6.14 25.26 2.62
CA PRO A 358 5.31 24.05 2.62
C PRO A 358 5.06 23.53 1.20
N GLU A 359 5.32 22.24 1.00
CA GLU A 359 4.99 21.51 -0.24
C GLU A 359 3.64 20.77 -0.07
N LYS A 360 2.83 20.75 -1.14
CA LYS A 360 1.62 19.93 -1.17
C LYS A 360 2.00 18.46 -1.31
N ASN A 361 1.25 17.59 -0.64
CA ASN A 361 1.42 16.16 -0.86
C ASN A 361 1.05 15.81 -2.31
N PRO A 362 1.86 15.00 -3.02
CA PRO A 362 1.55 14.56 -4.38
C PRO A 362 0.14 13.99 -4.55
N GLY A 363 -0.39 13.29 -3.53
CA GLY A 363 -1.74 12.74 -3.55
C GLY A 363 -2.86 13.78 -3.66
N GLU A 364 -2.62 15.02 -3.21
CA GLU A 364 -3.57 16.14 -3.35
C GLU A 364 -3.64 16.69 -4.78
N LEU A 365 -2.60 16.43 -5.58
CA LEU A 365 -2.43 16.93 -6.95
C LEU A 365 -2.57 15.80 -7.99
N TRP A 366 -3.02 14.61 -7.56
CA TRP A 366 -2.91 13.39 -8.35
C TRP A 366 -3.86 13.32 -9.53
N ASP A 367 -3.31 13.07 -10.72
CA ASP A 367 -4.07 12.67 -11.89
C ASP A 367 -4.28 11.14 -11.90
N TRP A 368 -5.51 10.72 -11.66
CA TRP A 368 -5.91 9.31 -11.62
C TRP A 368 -6.11 8.69 -13.00
N ASN A 369 -6.08 9.48 -14.06
CA ASN A 369 -6.37 8.98 -15.40
C ASN A 369 -5.32 7.97 -15.86
N SER A 370 -5.77 6.75 -16.13
CA SER A 370 -4.93 5.67 -16.67
C SER A 370 -5.48 5.13 -18.00
N GLY A 371 -6.57 5.72 -18.51
CA GLY A 371 -7.28 5.24 -19.70
C GLY A 371 -8.40 4.26 -19.38
N VAL A 372 -8.29 3.45 -18.34
CA VAL A 372 -9.35 2.56 -17.81
C VAL A 372 -10.00 3.18 -16.57
N VAL A 373 -9.24 3.91 -15.77
CA VAL A 373 -9.70 4.59 -14.57
C VAL A 373 -9.54 6.08 -14.77
N ASP A 374 -10.59 6.84 -14.49
CA ASP A 374 -10.58 8.29 -14.41
C ASP A 374 -10.84 8.78 -12.97
N ALA A 375 -10.77 10.10 -12.76
CA ALA A 375 -10.99 10.71 -11.46
C ALA A 375 -12.41 10.45 -10.90
N ALA A 376 -13.42 10.37 -11.77
CA ALA A 376 -14.80 10.12 -11.36
C ALA A 376 -14.99 8.68 -10.90
N ALA A 377 -14.44 7.71 -11.63
CA ALA A 377 -14.43 6.29 -11.25
C ALA A 377 -13.70 6.07 -9.90
N MET A 378 -12.57 6.78 -9.69
CA MET A 378 -11.84 6.71 -8.42
C MET A 378 -12.64 7.34 -7.27
N ALA A 379 -13.24 8.49 -7.48
CA ALA A 379 -14.07 9.15 -6.46
C ALA A 379 -15.28 8.27 -6.06
N ALA A 380 -15.96 7.65 -7.01
CA ALA A 380 -17.04 6.70 -6.76
C ALA A 380 -16.54 5.47 -5.97
N ALA A 381 -15.38 4.93 -6.30
CA ALA A 381 -14.77 3.83 -5.58
C ALA A 381 -14.46 4.19 -4.11
N MET A 382 -13.88 5.37 -3.88
CA MET A 382 -13.59 5.89 -2.54
C MET A 382 -14.87 6.19 -1.73
N ALA A 383 -15.94 6.60 -2.38
CA ALA A 383 -17.26 6.75 -1.77
C ALA A 383 -17.96 5.40 -1.48
N GLY A 384 -17.41 4.29 -1.97
CA GLY A 384 -18.01 2.96 -1.86
C GLY A 384 -19.14 2.71 -2.86
N GLU A 385 -19.26 3.54 -3.87
CA GLU A 385 -20.35 3.51 -4.88
C GLU A 385 -20.04 2.64 -6.10
N GLY A 386 -18.82 2.14 -6.21
CA GLY A 386 -18.40 1.28 -7.31
C GLY A 386 -17.13 0.49 -7.00
N PRO A 387 -16.82 -0.55 -7.80
CA PRO A 387 -15.51 -1.16 -7.71
C PRO A 387 -14.46 -0.16 -8.17
N PRO A 388 -13.29 -0.10 -7.54
CA PRO A 388 -12.17 0.59 -8.12
C PRO A 388 -11.89 -0.07 -9.46
N GLY A 389 -12.12 0.67 -10.55
CA GLY A 389 -11.64 0.25 -11.84
C GLY A 389 -10.13 0.06 -11.70
N ALA A 390 -9.63 -1.15 -11.80
CA ALA A 390 -8.20 -1.40 -11.78
C ALA A 390 -7.76 -1.67 -13.20
N GLU A 391 -6.69 -0.99 -13.61
CA GLU A 391 -5.98 -1.39 -14.81
C GLU A 391 -5.59 -2.87 -14.68
N PRO A 392 -5.84 -3.71 -15.68
CA PRO A 392 -5.56 -5.14 -15.59
C PRO A 392 -4.07 -5.47 -15.84
N TRP A 393 -3.16 -4.68 -15.24
CA TRP A 393 -1.71 -4.86 -15.42
C TRP A 393 -1.24 -6.27 -15.04
N LEU A 394 -1.68 -6.77 -13.89
CA LEU A 394 -1.28 -8.11 -13.44
C LEU A 394 -1.82 -9.20 -14.36
N LYS A 395 -3.08 -9.08 -14.80
CA LYS A 395 -3.68 -10.03 -15.74
C LYS A 395 -2.88 -10.08 -17.05
N ARG A 396 -2.52 -8.92 -17.60
CA ARG A 396 -1.72 -8.83 -18.83
C ARG A 396 -0.30 -9.36 -18.63
N ALA A 397 0.33 -9.05 -17.48
CA ALA A 397 1.67 -9.54 -17.17
C ALA A 397 1.71 -11.07 -17.05
N ILE A 398 0.75 -11.69 -16.33
CA ILE A 398 0.66 -13.16 -16.20
C ILE A 398 0.33 -13.82 -17.55
N ALA A 399 -0.52 -13.20 -18.38
CA ALA A 399 -0.82 -13.73 -19.71
C ALA A 399 0.43 -13.74 -20.62
N ALA A 400 1.31 -12.76 -20.49
CA ALA A 400 2.55 -12.66 -21.27
C ALA A 400 3.70 -13.51 -20.69
N ASP A 401 3.74 -13.68 -19.37
CA ASP A 401 4.67 -14.62 -18.69
C ASP A 401 3.92 -15.51 -17.68
N PRO A 402 3.54 -16.74 -18.09
CA PRO A 402 2.83 -17.68 -17.22
C PRO A 402 3.64 -18.21 -16.02
N LYS A 403 4.91 -17.85 -15.88
CA LYS A 403 5.72 -18.17 -14.68
C LYS A 403 5.52 -17.15 -13.56
N LEU A 404 5.06 -15.94 -13.89
CA LEU A 404 4.79 -14.90 -12.91
C LEU A 404 3.70 -15.35 -11.94
N LYS A 405 3.98 -15.19 -10.64
CA LYS A 405 3.05 -15.48 -9.55
C LYS A 405 2.75 -14.23 -8.74
N ALA A 406 1.61 -14.21 -8.07
CA ALA A 406 1.20 -13.13 -7.20
C ALA A 406 0.71 -13.63 -5.84
N LEU A 407 1.08 -12.92 -4.77
CA LEU A 407 0.50 -13.05 -3.44
C LEU A 407 -0.29 -11.78 -3.14
N VAL A 408 -1.59 -11.93 -2.85
CA VAL A 408 -2.49 -10.83 -2.47
C VAL A 408 -2.84 -10.98 -1.00
N ALA A 409 -2.47 -10.01 -0.18
CA ALA A 409 -2.71 -9.95 1.25
C ALA A 409 -3.72 -8.86 1.59
N ALA A 410 -4.76 -9.19 2.35
CA ALA A 410 -5.77 -8.23 2.82
C ALA A 410 -6.00 -8.36 4.33
N GLY A 411 -6.32 -7.24 4.99
CA GLY A 411 -6.68 -7.19 6.39
C GLY A 411 -8.18 -7.38 6.61
N LEU A 412 -8.56 -8.16 7.63
CA LEU A 412 -9.96 -8.41 7.99
C LEU A 412 -10.65 -7.13 8.50
N TYR A 413 -9.90 -6.23 9.13
CA TYR A 413 -10.40 -4.98 9.72
C TYR A 413 -10.13 -3.74 8.85
N ASP A 414 -9.70 -3.95 7.61
CA ASP A 414 -9.52 -2.89 6.62
C ASP A 414 -10.90 -2.45 6.06
N SER A 415 -11.21 -1.15 6.08
CA SER A 415 -12.47 -0.64 5.52
C SER A 415 -12.43 -0.48 4.00
N LEU A 416 -11.25 -0.44 3.41
CA LEU A 416 -11.03 -0.20 1.98
C LEU A 416 -11.02 -1.49 1.16
N ASN A 417 -10.47 -2.57 1.72
CA ASN A 417 -10.31 -3.86 1.07
C ASN A 417 -11.12 -4.96 1.77
N SER A 418 -11.49 -6.01 1.06
CA SER A 418 -12.30 -7.10 1.60
C SER A 418 -11.66 -8.46 1.36
N CYS A 419 -11.42 -9.19 2.45
CA CYS A 419 -10.99 -10.58 2.41
C CYS A 419 -12.03 -11.48 1.69
N ALA A 420 -13.31 -11.25 1.94
CA ALA A 420 -14.38 -12.02 1.30
C ALA A 420 -14.46 -11.75 -0.20
N ALA A 421 -14.26 -10.49 -0.62
CA ALA A 421 -14.18 -10.15 -2.05
C ALA A 421 -13.01 -10.84 -2.74
N ASN A 422 -11.84 -10.91 -2.08
CA ASN A 422 -10.68 -11.62 -2.63
C ASN A 422 -10.93 -13.13 -2.74
N ARG A 423 -11.58 -13.76 -1.76
CA ARG A 423 -11.97 -15.18 -1.84
C ARG A 423 -12.95 -15.43 -2.98
N GLU A 424 -13.94 -14.57 -3.15
CA GLU A 424 -14.93 -14.72 -4.22
C GLU A 424 -14.31 -14.43 -5.60
N LEU A 425 -13.39 -13.46 -5.70
CA LEU A 425 -12.62 -13.20 -6.90
C LEU A 425 -11.82 -14.45 -7.30
N ALA A 426 -11.12 -15.08 -6.35
CA ALA A 426 -10.33 -16.28 -6.61
C ALA A 426 -11.15 -17.41 -7.24
N LYS A 427 -12.40 -17.59 -6.79
CA LYS A 427 -13.33 -18.61 -7.33
C LYS A 427 -13.78 -18.33 -8.78
N ARG A 428 -13.71 -17.05 -9.21
CA ARG A 428 -14.19 -16.58 -10.51
C ARG A 428 -13.09 -16.40 -11.55
N LEU A 429 -11.84 -16.50 -11.14
CA LEU A 429 -10.72 -16.46 -12.07
C LEU A 429 -10.70 -17.71 -12.96
N GLU A 430 -10.30 -17.52 -14.21
CA GLU A 430 -9.99 -18.63 -15.10
C GLU A 430 -8.90 -19.53 -14.47
N PRO A 431 -8.98 -20.87 -14.60
CA PRO A 431 -8.07 -21.80 -13.91
C PRO A 431 -6.58 -21.49 -14.14
N ALA A 432 -6.21 -21.07 -15.35
CA ALA A 432 -4.84 -20.70 -15.68
C ALA A 432 -4.35 -19.50 -14.85
N LEU A 433 -5.20 -18.50 -14.62
CA LEU A 433 -4.89 -17.32 -13.82
C LEU A 433 -5.01 -17.61 -12.32
N ALA A 434 -6.03 -18.36 -11.91
CA ALA A 434 -6.25 -18.75 -10.51
C ALA A 434 -5.05 -19.51 -9.93
N SER A 435 -4.40 -20.37 -10.72
CA SER A 435 -3.20 -21.12 -10.31
C SER A 435 -1.97 -20.24 -10.03
N LYS A 436 -2.00 -18.97 -10.41
CA LYS A 436 -0.88 -18.01 -10.29
C LYS A 436 -1.07 -16.99 -9.18
N VAL A 437 -2.27 -16.88 -8.61
CA VAL A 437 -2.60 -15.86 -7.62
C VAL A 437 -3.06 -16.50 -6.33
N THR A 438 -2.34 -16.27 -5.25
CA THR A 438 -2.73 -16.66 -3.90
C THR A 438 -3.37 -15.46 -3.20
N PHE A 439 -4.51 -15.68 -2.54
CA PHE A 439 -5.19 -14.66 -1.75
C PHE A 439 -5.19 -15.08 -0.28
N ASP A 440 -4.63 -14.23 0.57
CA ASP A 440 -4.58 -14.44 2.02
C ASP A 440 -5.24 -13.31 2.80
N CYS A 441 -5.90 -13.68 3.89
CA CYS A 441 -6.55 -12.77 4.83
C CYS A 441 -5.87 -12.82 6.18
N TYR A 442 -5.60 -11.65 6.74
CA TYR A 442 -4.88 -11.48 8.01
C TYR A 442 -5.79 -10.81 9.05
N ALA A 443 -5.66 -11.18 10.31
CA ALA A 443 -6.40 -10.58 11.43
C ALA A 443 -5.83 -9.21 11.80
N GLY A 444 -5.74 -8.29 10.86
CA GLY A 444 -5.21 -6.95 10.99
C GLY A 444 -6.00 -5.94 10.16
N GLY A 445 -5.63 -4.66 10.25
CA GLY A 445 -6.14 -3.58 9.40
C GLY A 445 -5.44 -3.52 8.04
N HIS A 446 -5.47 -2.35 7.41
CA HIS A 446 -4.78 -2.04 6.15
C HIS A 446 -3.26 -2.26 6.26
N MET A 447 -2.65 -1.73 7.32
CA MET A 447 -1.28 -2.01 7.74
C MET A 447 -1.29 -3.20 8.71
N MET A 448 -1.63 -4.39 8.20
CA MET A 448 -1.79 -5.60 9.03
C MET A 448 -0.53 -5.98 9.81
N TYR A 449 0.64 -5.55 9.36
CA TYR A 449 1.91 -5.75 10.04
C TYR A 449 2.08 -4.93 11.33
N ARG A 450 1.14 -4.05 11.66
CA ARG A 450 1.03 -3.37 12.98
C ARG A 450 0.46 -4.28 14.06
N ASP A 451 -0.23 -5.35 13.66
CA ASP A 451 -0.62 -6.43 14.55
C ASP A 451 0.49 -7.50 14.57
N GLU A 452 0.99 -7.87 15.74
CA GLU A 452 2.17 -8.74 15.85
C GLU A 452 1.94 -10.14 15.26
N GLN A 453 0.79 -10.75 15.49
CA GLN A 453 0.50 -12.09 14.95
C GLN A 453 0.30 -12.05 13.44
N ALA A 454 -0.45 -11.06 12.95
CA ALA A 454 -0.65 -10.86 11.52
C ALA A 454 0.68 -10.54 10.82
N ARG A 455 1.55 -9.74 11.44
CA ARG A 455 2.89 -9.43 10.94
C ARG A 455 3.76 -10.67 10.79
N LEU A 456 3.84 -11.49 11.83
CA LEU A 456 4.67 -12.71 11.81
C LEU A 456 4.21 -13.67 10.71
N ARG A 457 2.89 -13.82 10.55
CA ARG A 457 2.31 -14.65 9.48
C ARG A 457 2.61 -14.05 8.11
N LEU A 458 2.36 -12.75 7.89
CA LEU A 458 2.66 -12.07 6.62
C LEU A 458 4.13 -12.23 6.21
N LEU A 459 5.05 -12.03 7.16
CA LEU A 459 6.49 -12.17 6.89
C LEU A 459 6.87 -13.61 6.51
N ALA A 460 6.28 -14.60 7.17
CA ALA A 460 6.51 -16.01 6.85
C ALA A 460 5.95 -16.36 5.46
N ASP A 461 4.75 -15.90 5.13
CA ASP A 461 4.09 -16.15 3.84
C ASP A 461 4.86 -15.49 2.69
N VAL A 462 5.27 -14.23 2.86
CA VAL A 462 6.10 -13.50 1.87
C VAL A 462 7.47 -14.16 1.70
N ALA A 463 8.13 -14.55 2.78
CA ALA A 463 9.41 -15.24 2.71
C ALA A 463 9.30 -16.60 1.99
N SER A 464 8.24 -17.36 2.28
CA SER A 464 7.94 -18.63 1.62
C SER A 464 7.64 -18.45 0.13
N PHE A 465 6.85 -17.41 -0.21
CA PHE A 465 6.53 -17.04 -1.59
C PHE A 465 7.80 -16.70 -2.39
N MET A 466 8.73 -15.94 -1.80
CA MET A 466 10.00 -15.57 -2.45
C MET A 466 11.00 -16.75 -2.54
N ALA A 467 10.94 -17.69 -1.62
CA ALA A 467 11.81 -18.86 -1.62
C ALA A 467 11.31 -19.97 -2.58
N ALA A 468 10.02 -19.98 -2.92
CA ALA A 468 9.45 -20.97 -3.83
C ALA A 468 10.08 -20.83 -5.22
N LYS A 469 10.59 -21.98 -5.76
CA LYS A 469 11.09 -22.02 -7.14
C LYS A 469 9.97 -21.65 -8.11
N PRO A 470 10.26 -20.86 -9.16
CA PRO A 470 9.28 -20.52 -10.19
C PRO A 470 8.74 -21.72 -10.96
#